data_2e2d94466c6cb3278ed55c5851083395
#
_entry.id   2e2d94466c6cb3278ed55c5851083395
#
_cell.length_a   1.000
_cell.length_b   1.000
_cell.length_c   1.000
_cell.angle_alpha   90.00
_cell.angle_beta   90.00
_cell.angle_gamma   90.00
#
_symmetry.space_group_name_H-M   'P 1'
#
loop_
_entity.id
_entity.type
_entity.pdbx_description
1 polymer ?
#
loop_
_entity_poly.entity_id
_entity_poly.type
_entity_poly.pdbx_seq_one_letter_code
_entity_poly.pdbx_strand_id
1 'polypeptide(L)' 'MFVIITLKKDVLDPQGKVIHQTLDGMGFEGVNEVRQGKYFEIDTNESDKKKAEEKVEEMCKKLLANLVIEDFKIIGSQ' A
#
# COMPACT_ATOMS: atom_id res chain seq x y z
N MET A 1 -11.21 -8.34 -3.64
CA MET A 1 -10.93 -7.03 -3.06
C MET A 1 -9.48 -6.65 -3.23
N PHE A 2 -9.24 -5.38 -3.34
CA PHE A 2 -7.89 -4.84 -3.53
C PHE A 2 -7.49 -4.01 -2.32
N VAL A 3 -6.25 -4.19 -1.87
CA VAL A 3 -5.72 -3.46 -0.73
C VAL A 3 -4.40 -2.81 -1.13
N ILE A 4 -4.28 -1.53 -0.83
CA ILE A 4 -3.02 -0.80 -0.99
C ILE A 4 -2.46 -0.53 0.40
N ILE A 5 -1.19 -0.87 0.60
CA ILE A 5 -0.49 -0.64 1.85
C ILE A 5 0.70 0.26 1.57
N THR A 6 0.77 1.38 2.28
CA THR A 6 1.84 2.35 2.11
C THR A 6 2.45 2.71 3.46
N LEU A 7 3.69 3.16 3.45
CA LEU A 7 4.31 3.71 4.63
C LEU A 7 3.62 5.01 5.03
N LYS A 8 3.50 5.24 6.32
CA LYS A 8 2.99 6.51 6.85
C LYS A 8 3.89 7.64 6.37
N LYS A 9 3.31 8.83 6.22
CA LYS A 9 4.03 9.98 5.68
C LYS A 9 5.28 10.34 6.47
N ASP A 10 5.26 10.11 7.76
CA ASP A 10 6.37 10.44 8.66
C ASP A 10 7.49 9.40 8.62
N VAL A 11 7.24 8.25 8.00
CA VAL A 11 8.20 7.16 7.93
C VAL A 11 9.06 7.30 6.68
N LEU A 12 10.37 7.22 6.86
CA LEU A 12 11.31 7.24 5.74
C LEU A 12 11.11 6.01 4.87
N ASP A 13 11.09 6.22 3.55
CA ASP A 13 11.00 5.15 2.56
C ASP A 13 12.35 4.99 1.85
N PRO A 14 13.25 4.12 2.33
CA PRO A 14 14.58 3.99 1.73
C PRO A 14 14.54 3.53 0.29
N GLN A 15 13.59 2.64 -0.06
CA GLN A 15 13.46 2.15 -1.44
C GLN A 15 12.96 3.23 -2.38
N GLY A 16 11.96 3.98 -1.94
CA GLY A 16 11.46 5.12 -2.71
C GLY A 16 12.54 6.16 -2.94
N LYS A 17 13.36 6.40 -1.93
CA LYS A 17 14.47 7.35 -2.03
C LYS A 17 15.51 6.90 -3.07
N VAL A 18 15.86 5.62 -3.09
CA VAL A 18 16.80 5.06 -4.07
C VAL A 18 16.22 5.17 -5.48
N ILE A 19 14.94 4.87 -5.65
CA ILE A 19 14.27 5.01 -6.95
C ILE A 19 14.33 6.46 -7.41
N HIS A 20 14.04 7.40 -6.51
CA HIS A 20 14.09 8.82 -6.83
C HIS A 20 15.48 9.24 -7.29
N GLN A 21 16.52 8.83 -6.58
CA GLN A 21 17.90 9.16 -6.94
C GLN A 21 18.27 8.54 -8.29
N THR A 22 17.82 7.33 -8.55
CA THR A 22 18.07 6.66 -9.82
C THR A 22 17.40 7.38 -10.98
N LEU A 23 16.17 7.82 -10.79
CA LEU A 23 15.45 8.60 -11.81
C LEU A 23 16.15 9.92 -12.10
N ASP A 24 16.62 10.61 -11.06
CA ASP A 24 17.41 11.83 -11.25
C ASP A 24 18.66 11.57 -12.07
N GLY A 25 19.36 10.49 -11.79
CA GLY A 25 20.55 10.09 -12.56
C GLY A 25 20.25 9.74 -14.00
N MET A 26 19.01 9.35 -14.31
CA MET A 26 18.57 9.05 -15.67
C MET A 26 18.06 10.27 -16.43
N GLY A 27 18.04 11.44 -15.79
CA GLY A 27 17.63 12.67 -16.44
C GLY A 27 16.15 13.02 -16.32
N PHE A 28 15.40 12.32 -15.48
CA PHE A 28 13.99 12.67 -15.25
C PHE A 28 13.92 13.84 -14.28
N GLU A 29 13.53 14.99 -14.80
CA GLU A 29 13.39 16.21 -14.01
C GLU A 29 11.97 16.36 -13.48
N GLY A 30 11.82 17.11 -12.39
CA GLY A 30 10.50 17.44 -11.85
C GLY A 30 9.92 16.38 -10.93
N VAL A 31 10.68 15.33 -10.62
CA VAL A 31 10.24 14.33 -9.65
C VAL A 31 10.64 14.80 -8.25
N ASN A 32 9.65 15.13 -7.43
CA ASN A 32 9.91 15.67 -6.09
C ASN A 32 10.07 14.56 -5.05
N GLU A 33 9.36 13.46 -5.21
CA GLU A 33 9.39 12.38 -4.25
C GLU A 33 8.92 11.10 -4.91
N VAL A 34 9.49 9.98 -4.50
CA VAL A 34 9.01 8.65 -4.89
C VAL A 34 8.76 7.85 -3.62
N ARG A 35 7.57 7.29 -3.51
CA ARG A 35 7.21 6.41 -2.41
C ARG A 35 6.63 5.14 -2.99
N GLN A 36 6.94 4.00 -2.38
CA GLN A 36 6.40 2.73 -2.84
C GLN A 36 5.59 2.06 -1.75
N GLY A 37 4.74 1.15 -2.16
CA GLY A 37 3.90 0.40 -1.24
C GLY A 37 3.64 -0.99 -1.77
N LYS A 38 2.69 -1.67 -1.13
CA LYS A 38 2.28 -3.02 -1.51
C LYS A 38 0.85 -3.00 -2.02
N TYR A 39 0.56 -3.92 -2.92
CA TYR A 39 -0.77 -4.09 -3.46
C TYR A 39 -1.16 -5.56 -3.33
N PHE A 40 -2.32 -5.82 -2.75
CA PHE A 40 -2.84 -7.18 -2.60
C PHE A 40 -4.19 -7.31 -3.30
N GLU A 41 -4.37 -8.41 -4.00
CA GLU A 41 -5.67 -8.83 -4.50
C GLU A 41 -6.12 -10.00 -3.65
N ILE A 42 -7.30 -9.87 -3.06
CA ILE A 42 -7.84 -10.88 -2.17
C ILE A 42 -9.17 -11.37 -2.71
N ASP A 43 -9.24 -12.65 -3.01
CA ASP A 43 -10.46 -13.29 -3.47
C ASP A 43 -11.08 -14.02 -2.29
N THR A 44 -12.31 -13.68 -1.95
CA THR A 44 -13.02 -14.30 -0.84
C THR A 44 -14.31 -14.94 -1.34
N ASN A 45 -14.80 -15.93 -0.61
CA ASN A 45 -16.08 -16.57 -0.90
C ASN A 45 -17.27 -15.83 -0.28
N GLU A 46 -17.01 -14.72 0.41
CA GLU A 46 -18.08 -13.96 1.05
C GLU A 46 -18.86 -13.15 0.03
N SER A 47 -20.19 -13.39 -0.04
CA SER A 47 -21.05 -12.70 -0.97
C SER A 47 -21.50 -11.33 -0.48
N ASP A 48 -21.50 -11.10 0.82
CA ASP A 48 -21.84 -9.81 1.41
C ASP A 48 -20.62 -8.90 1.38
N LYS A 49 -20.72 -7.81 0.64
CA LYS A 49 -19.62 -6.87 0.46
C LYS A 49 -19.10 -6.32 1.80
N LYS A 50 -20.02 -5.96 2.69
CA LYS A 50 -19.64 -5.41 3.99
C LYS A 50 -18.89 -6.41 4.85
N LYS A 51 -19.33 -7.66 4.85
CA LYS A 51 -18.62 -8.72 5.59
C LYS A 51 -17.27 -9.02 4.98
N ALA A 52 -17.17 -8.99 3.66
CA ALA A 52 -15.90 -9.17 2.98
C ALA A 52 -14.91 -8.07 3.36
N GLU A 53 -15.38 -6.81 3.39
CA GLU A 53 -14.54 -5.68 3.80
C GLU A 53 -14.06 -5.82 5.24
N GLU A 54 -14.93 -6.25 6.14
CA GLU A 54 -14.57 -6.47 7.54
C GLU A 54 -13.50 -7.53 7.68
N LYS A 55 -13.63 -8.64 6.94
CA LYS A 55 -12.63 -9.70 6.95
C LYS A 55 -11.28 -9.23 6.42
N VAL A 56 -11.29 -8.50 5.32
CA VAL A 56 -10.07 -7.97 4.72
C VAL A 56 -9.41 -6.95 5.64
N GLU A 57 -10.20 -6.08 6.28
CA GLU A 57 -9.67 -5.14 7.25
C GLU A 57 -8.97 -5.87 8.39
N GLU A 58 -9.56 -6.94 8.89
CA GLU A 58 -8.94 -7.74 9.94
C GLU A 58 -7.64 -8.40 9.47
N MET A 59 -7.63 -8.91 8.24
CA MET A 59 -6.40 -9.45 7.64
C MET A 59 -5.30 -8.41 7.58
N CYS A 60 -5.62 -7.19 7.18
CA CYS A 60 -4.66 -6.10 7.13
C CYS A 60 -4.07 -5.81 8.50
N LYS A 61 -4.92 -5.73 9.52
CA LYS A 61 -4.49 -5.43 10.87
C LYS A 61 -3.64 -6.53 11.47
N LYS A 62 -3.93 -7.79 11.14
CA LYS A 62 -3.24 -8.93 11.75
C LYS A 62 -1.97 -9.35 11.02
N LEU A 63 -1.91 -9.14 9.71
CA LEU A 63 -0.82 -9.70 8.92
C LEU A 63 -0.30 -8.78 7.82
N LEU A 64 -1.19 -8.21 7.01
CA LEU A 64 -0.78 -7.57 5.77
C LEU A 64 -0.07 -6.24 5.98
N ALA A 65 -0.45 -5.49 6.99
CA ALA A 65 0.13 -4.18 7.27
C ALA A 65 0.76 -4.14 8.65
N ASN A 66 1.90 -3.47 8.75
CA ASN A 66 2.50 -3.15 10.03
C ASN A 66 1.97 -1.78 10.46
N LEU A 67 0.96 -1.76 11.34
CA LEU A 67 0.25 -0.54 11.69
C LEU A 67 1.10 0.50 12.43
N VAL A 68 2.29 0.11 12.88
CA VAL A 68 3.22 1.07 13.49
C VAL A 68 3.79 2.02 12.44
N ILE A 69 4.08 1.49 11.24
CA ILE A 69 4.75 2.25 10.19
C ILE A 69 3.97 2.34 8.88
N GLU A 70 2.87 1.59 8.75
CA GLU A 70 2.12 1.51 7.50
C GLU A 70 0.64 1.86 7.70
N ASP A 71 0.04 2.39 6.64
CA ASP A 71 -1.39 2.56 6.52
C ASP A 71 -1.91 1.63 5.43
N PHE A 72 -3.17 1.28 5.49
CA PHE A 72 -3.79 0.48 4.44
C PHE A 72 -5.08 1.14 3.95
N LYS A 73 -5.43 0.86 2.71
CA LYS A 73 -6.66 1.32 2.10
C LYS A 73 -7.29 0.18 1.31
N ILE A 74 -8.55 -0.11 1.59
CA ILE A 74 -9.32 -1.10 0.84
C ILE A 74 -10.04 -0.38 -0.30
N ILE A 75 -9.78 -0.83 -1.54
CA ILE A 75 -10.32 -0.15 -2.73
C ILE A 75 -11.67 -0.73 -3.12
N GLY A 76 -12.07 -1.82 -2.56
CA GLY A 76 -13.33 -2.47 -2.90
C GLY A 76 -13.11 -3.66 -3.81
N SER A 77 -14.19 -4.16 -4.41
CA SER A 77 -14.15 -5.34 -5.27
C SER A 77 -14.68 -5.02 -6.65
N GLN A 78 -14.19 -5.78 -7.59
CA GLN A 78 -14.73 -5.76 -8.96
C GLN A 78 -15.35 -7.09 -9.27
#